data_f458f979f6a467cfc48150ceee1738c0
#
_entry.id   f458f979f6a467cfc48150ceee1738c0
#
_cell.length_a   1.000
_cell.length_b   1.000
_cell.length_c   1.000
_cell.angle_alpha   90.00
_cell.angle_beta   90.00
_cell.angle_gamma   90.00
#
_symmetry.space_group_name_H-M   'P 1'
#
loop_
_entity.id
_entity.type
_entity.pdbx_description
1 polymer ?
#
loop_
_entity_poly.entity_id
_entity_poly.type
_entity_poly.pdbx_seq_one_letter_code
_entity_poly.pdbx_strand_id
1 'polypeptide(L)'
;IRAGGGLRAGGAITVGGDIRVEGSIRAGAALQAGGDVRAQWGIEAGGDITCAGDLRAGWDALCGGRLQLQGGGFVGQDLIAQGAVECGKGLRVGGHLTGGESLRAGQGILVGGTISGVVHLEAGWGIRAGESIHALGAIKAGESLSAGDAICAGAGYGVFAGLNVQETCWNTSGQVWSPACPEGLRSGLWVGPSPI
;
A
#
# COMPACT_ATOMS: atom_id res chain seq x y z
N ILE A 1 -22.63 5.37 -9.09
CA ILE A 1 -23.57 4.63 -8.23
C ILE A 1 -23.54 5.22 -6.83
N ARG A 2 -24.74 5.42 -6.23
CA ARG A 2 -24.88 5.77 -4.80
C ARG A 2 -25.91 4.85 -4.17
N ALA A 3 -25.61 4.26 -3.02
CA ALA A 3 -26.52 3.39 -2.28
C ALA A 3 -26.36 3.62 -0.77
N GLY A 4 -27.49 3.73 -0.04
CA GLY A 4 -27.53 3.82 1.44
C GLY A 4 -27.28 2.49 2.13
N GLY A 5 -27.08 1.40 1.38
CA GLY A 5 -26.72 0.07 1.89
C GLY A 5 -25.48 -0.46 1.21
N GLY A 6 -25.29 -1.78 1.22
CA GLY A 6 -24.20 -2.45 0.51
C GLY A 6 -24.50 -2.65 -0.98
N LEU A 7 -23.45 -2.80 -1.78
CA LEU A 7 -23.51 -3.17 -3.20
C LEU A 7 -22.94 -4.58 -3.36
N ARG A 8 -23.73 -5.50 -3.93
CA ARG A 8 -23.31 -6.88 -4.13
C ARG A 8 -23.65 -7.38 -5.53
N ALA A 9 -22.70 -8.02 -6.17
CA ALA A 9 -22.86 -8.73 -7.42
C ALA A 9 -22.16 -10.09 -7.37
N GLY A 10 -22.78 -11.12 -7.95
CA GLY A 10 -22.14 -12.45 -8.09
C GLY A 10 -21.05 -12.49 -9.17
N GLY A 11 -21.03 -11.52 -10.07
CA GLY A 11 -20.04 -11.31 -11.12
C GLY A 11 -19.25 -10.02 -10.91
N ALA A 12 -18.80 -9.44 -12.02
CA ALA A 12 -18.08 -8.16 -12.01
C ALA A 12 -19.03 -6.98 -11.78
N ILE A 13 -18.48 -5.92 -11.15
CA ILE A 13 -19.12 -4.60 -11.03
C ILE A 13 -18.33 -3.64 -11.92
N THR A 14 -18.95 -3.07 -12.95
CA THR A 14 -18.34 -2.08 -13.83
C THR A 14 -19.17 -0.81 -13.85
N VAL A 15 -18.55 0.32 -13.52
CA VAL A 15 -19.22 1.64 -13.43
C VAL A 15 -18.34 2.69 -14.10
N GLY A 16 -18.87 3.47 -15.04
CA GLY A 16 -18.15 4.52 -15.75
C GLY A 16 -17.77 5.76 -14.89
N GLY A 17 -18.29 5.87 -13.66
CA GLY A 17 -18.03 6.97 -12.73
C GLY A 17 -17.81 6.45 -11.31
N ASP A 18 -18.21 7.28 -10.33
CA ASP A 18 -18.01 6.97 -8.90
C ASP A 18 -18.94 5.87 -8.39
N ILE A 19 -18.43 5.12 -7.41
CA ILE A 19 -19.19 4.20 -6.56
C ILE A 19 -19.12 4.71 -5.12
N ARG A 20 -20.26 5.00 -4.50
CA ARG A 20 -20.37 5.41 -3.09
C ARG A 20 -21.45 4.62 -2.39
N VAL A 21 -21.07 3.85 -1.39
CA VAL A 21 -22.00 3.06 -0.59
C VAL A 21 -21.76 3.27 0.91
N GLU A 22 -22.84 3.28 1.70
CA GLU A 22 -22.77 3.36 3.17
C GLU A 22 -22.51 1.98 3.81
N GLY A 23 -22.62 0.90 3.05
CA GLY A 23 -22.27 -0.45 3.44
C GLY A 23 -20.97 -0.94 2.82
N SER A 24 -20.90 -2.25 2.58
CA SER A 24 -19.80 -2.93 1.90
C SER A 24 -20.02 -3.03 0.39
N ILE A 25 -18.94 -3.12 -0.37
CA ILE A 25 -18.95 -3.49 -1.79
C ILE A 25 -18.46 -4.94 -1.91
N ARG A 26 -19.23 -5.81 -2.59
CA ARG A 26 -18.81 -7.16 -2.90
C ARG A 26 -19.04 -7.47 -4.38
N ALA A 27 -17.96 -7.77 -5.08
CA ALA A 27 -17.95 -8.28 -6.44
C ALA A 27 -17.42 -9.72 -6.45
N GLY A 28 -18.15 -10.66 -7.02
CA GLY A 28 -17.68 -12.05 -7.17
C GLY A 28 -16.53 -12.20 -8.18
N ALA A 29 -16.32 -11.21 -9.04
CA ALA A 29 -15.22 -11.09 -9.98
C ALA A 29 -14.56 -9.71 -9.84
N ALA A 30 -14.25 -9.01 -10.95
CA ALA A 30 -13.60 -7.71 -10.93
C ALA A 30 -14.51 -6.56 -10.45
N LEU A 31 -13.91 -5.54 -9.85
CA LEU A 31 -14.52 -4.25 -9.53
C LEU A 31 -13.82 -3.16 -10.35
N GLN A 32 -14.55 -2.50 -11.26
CA GLN A 32 -14.03 -1.45 -12.12
C GLN A 32 -14.84 -0.17 -11.96
N ALA A 33 -14.17 0.94 -11.70
CA ALA A 33 -14.78 2.25 -11.59
C ALA A 33 -13.98 3.29 -12.41
N GLY A 34 -14.69 4.10 -13.20
CA GLY A 34 -14.12 5.22 -13.94
C GLY A 34 -13.89 6.48 -13.06
N GLY A 35 -14.21 6.43 -11.78
CA GLY A 35 -14.04 7.49 -10.80
C GLY A 35 -13.60 6.92 -9.44
N ASP A 36 -14.04 7.56 -8.35
CA ASP A 36 -13.74 7.13 -6.98
C ASP A 36 -14.57 5.91 -6.56
N VAL A 37 -13.97 5.07 -5.72
CA VAL A 37 -14.68 3.97 -5.02
C VAL A 37 -14.66 4.24 -3.52
N ARG A 38 -15.85 4.36 -2.91
CA ARG A 38 -15.99 4.58 -1.46
C ARG A 38 -17.01 3.62 -0.86
N ALA A 39 -16.56 2.87 0.14
CA ALA A 39 -17.41 2.09 1.03
C ALA A 39 -17.16 2.51 2.48
N GLN A 40 -18.22 2.68 3.27
CA GLN A 40 -18.02 2.98 4.71
C GLN A 40 -17.48 1.75 5.45
N TRP A 41 -17.75 0.55 4.92
CA TRP A 41 -17.25 -0.70 5.48
C TRP A 41 -16.19 -1.30 4.54
N GLY A 42 -16.22 -2.60 4.29
CA GLY A 42 -15.22 -3.28 3.49
C GLY A 42 -15.47 -3.24 1.98
N ILE A 43 -14.42 -3.49 1.23
CA ILE A 43 -14.44 -3.72 -0.21
C ILE A 43 -13.88 -5.10 -0.49
N GLU A 44 -14.63 -5.95 -1.19
CA GLU A 44 -14.23 -7.31 -1.54
C GLU A 44 -14.46 -7.54 -3.04
N ALA A 45 -13.41 -7.95 -3.75
CA ALA A 45 -13.49 -8.39 -5.13
C ALA A 45 -12.77 -9.74 -5.27
N GLY A 46 -13.43 -10.71 -5.91
CA GLY A 46 -12.82 -12.02 -6.20
C GLY A 46 -11.75 -11.95 -7.30
N GLY A 47 -11.70 -10.89 -8.07
CA GLY A 47 -10.70 -10.58 -9.10
C GLY A 47 -10.03 -9.24 -8.87
N ASP A 48 -9.71 -8.55 -9.95
CA ASP A 48 -9.02 -7.25 -9.93
C ASP A 48 -9.91 -6.12 -9.43
N ILE A 49 -9.28 -5.15 -8.75
CA ILE A 49 -9.89 -3.86 -8.44
C ILE A 49 -9.18 -2.78 -9.26
N THR A 50 -9.91 -2.10 -10.13
CA THR A 50 -9.41 -0.99 -10.94
C THR A 50 -10.23 0.26 -10.67
N CYS A 51 -9.57 1.36 -10.34
CA CYS A 51 -10.19 2.64 -10.04
C CYS A 51 -9.41 3.79 -10.71
N ALA A 52 -10.09 4.65 -11.49
CA ALA A 52 -9.45 5.83 -12.08
C ALA A 52 -9.31 7.00 -11.10
N GLY A 53 -9.95 6.92 -9.94
CA GLY A 53 -9.84 7.87 -8.83
C GLY A 53 -9.19 7.25 -7.60
N ASP A 54 -9.66 7.70 -6.42
CA ASP A 54 -9.24 7.19 -5.13
C ASP A 54 -10.10 6.00 -4.69
N LEU A 55 -9.51 5.05 -3.96
CA LEU A 55 -10.22 3.98 -3.28
C LEU A 55 -10.26 4.25 -1.78
N ARG A 56 -11.44 4.16 -1.17
CA ARG A 56 -11.63 4.28 0.27
C ARG A 56 -12.51 3.14 0.81
N ALA A 57 -11.94 2.31 1.64
CA ALA A 57 -12.63 1.34 2.47
C ALA A 57 -12.52 1.76 3.93
N GLY A 58 -13.63 1.84 4.65
CA GLY A 58 -13.63 2.19 6.08
C GLY A 58 -13.07 1.08 6.96
N TRP A 59 -13.14 -0.17 6.48
CA TRP A 59 -12.59 -1.36 7.11
C TRP A 59 -11.60 -2.02 6.15
N ASP A 60 -11.77 -3.32 5.88
CA ASP A 60 -10.85 -4.10 5.07
C ASP A 60 -11.04 -3.89 3.57
N ALA A 61 -9.97 -4.11 2.82
CA ALA A 61 -10.02 -4.26 1.38
C ALA A 61 -9.39 -5.58 0.96
N LEU A 62 -10.17 -6.44 0.31
CA LEU A 62 -9.79 -7.75 -0.18
C LEU A 62 -9.85 -7.77 -1.70
N CYS A 63 -8.71 -8.01 -2.34
CA CYS A 63 -8.56 -8.08 -3.78
C CYS A 63 -7.98 -9.45 -4.16
N GLY A 64 -8.76 -10.28 -4.85
CA GLY A 64 -8.33 -11.60 -5.31
C GLY A 64 -7.37 -11.57 -6.50
N GLY A 65 -7.13 -10.40 -7.09
CA GLY A 65 -6.22 -10.15 -8.19
C GLY A 65 -5.36 -8.92 -7.94
N ARG A 66 -5.16 -8.12 -8.98
CA ARG A 66 -4.41 -6.86 -8.95
C ARG A 66 -5.27 -5.73 -8.40
N LEU A 67 -4.68 -4.88 -7.58
CA LEU A 67 -5.24 -3.60 -7.17
C LEU A 67 -4.56 -2.46 -7.93
N GLN A 68 -5.30 -1.78 -8.83
CA GLN A 68 -4.78 -0.69 -9.64
C GLN A 68 -5.59 0.59 -9.44
N LEU A 69 -4.95 1.61 -8.88
CA LEU A 69 -5.53 2.92 -8.59
C LEU A 69 -4.74 4.01 -9.32
N GLN A 70 -5.41 4.88 -10.09
CA GLN A 70 -4.75 6.08 -10.61
C GLN A 70 -4.61 7.16 -9.53
N GLY A 71 -5.50 7.16 -8.55
CA GLY A 71 -5.44 7.97 -7.34
C GLY A 71 -4.68 7.30 -6.20
N GLY A 72 -5.09 7.62 -4.97
CA GLY A 72 -4.59 7.02 -3.74
C GLY A 72 -5.51 5.94 -3.17
N GLY A 73 -4.95 5.12 -2.28
CA GLY A 73 -5.68 4.13 -1.51
C GLY A 73 -5.77 4.52 -0.03
N PHE A 74 -6.97 4.41 0.55
CA PHE A 74 -7.19 4.52 1.98
C PHE A 74 -8.01 3.31 2.45
N VAL A 75 -7.43 2.50 3.34
CA VAL A 75 -8.06 1.34 3.96
C VAL A 75 -7.97 1.49 5.48
N GLY A 76 -9.10 1.41 6.16
CA GLY A 76 -9.19 1.68 7.60
C GLY A 76 -8.55 0.61 8.47
N GLN A 77 -8.58 -0.64 8.01
CA GLN A 77 -8.00 -1.82 8.68
C GLN A 77 -7.01 -2.50 7.73
N ASP A 78 -7.26 -3.74 7.31
CA ASP A 78 -6.32 -4.53 6.56
C ASP A 78 -6.54 -4.43 5.04
N LEU A 79 -5.44 -4.40 4.30
CA LEU A 79 -5.41 -4.55 2.85
C LEU A 79 -4.76 -5.87 2.47
N ILE A 80 -5.51 -6.73 1.78
CA ILE A 80 -5.01 -7.99 1.24
C ILE A 80 -5.23 -8.00 -0.27
N ALA A 81 -4.14 -8.13 -1.03
CA ALA A 81 -4.18 -8.29 -2.47
C ALA A 81 -3.36 -9.52 -2.87
N GLN A 82 -3.92 -10.40 -3.71
CA GLN A 82 -3.18 -11.58 -4.18
C GLN A 82 -2.25 -11.28 -5.35
N GLY A 83 -2.54 -10.23 -6.12
CA GLY A 83 -1.69 -9.74 -7.19
C GLY A 83 -0.91 -8.48 -6.82
N ALA A 84 -0.45 -7.76 -7.85
CA ALA A 84 0.27 -6.50 -7.68
C ALA A 84 -0.65 -5.38 -7.16
N VAL A 85 -0.06 -4.48 -6.36
CA VAL A 85 -0.71 -3.26 -5.88
C VAL A 85 -0.02 -2.05 -6.49
N GLU A 86 -0.75 -1.28 -7.28
CA GLU A 86 -0.26 -0.08 -7.95
C GLU A 86 -1.15 1.11 -7.60
N CYS A 87 -0.56 2.14 -6.99
CA CYS A 87 -1.23 3.39 -6.68
C CYS A 87 -0.49 4.55 -7.35
N GLY A 88 -1.19 5.38 -8.11
CA GLY A 88 -0.61 6.59 -8.73
C GLY A 88 -0.19 7.64 -7.70
N LYS A 89 -0.88 7.67 -6.56
CA LYS A 89 -0.57 8.52 -5.41
C LYS A 89 -0.11 7.67 -4.22
N GLY A 90 -0.42 8.11 -3.00
CA GLY A 90 -0.08 7.42 -1.76
C GLY A 90 -1.03 6.28 -1.39
N LEU A 91 -0.54 5.36 -0.59
CA LEU A 91 -1.31 4.27 0.01
C LEU A 91 -1.28 4.38 1.53
N ARG A 92 -2.47 4.41 2.15
CA ARG A 92 -2.61 4.41 3.61
C ARG A 92 -3.48 3.25 4.06
N VAL A 93 -2.94 2.42 4.93
CA VAL A 93 -3.61 1.26 5.54
C VAL A 93 -3.53 1.38 7.06
N GLY A 94 -4.65 1.29 7.75
CA GLY A 94 -4.71 1.44 9.22
C GLY A 94 -4.17 0.23 9.97
N GLY A 95 -4.39 -0.97 9.46
CA GLY A 95 -3.91 -2.24 9.99
C GLY A 95 -2.70 -2.77 9.21
N HIS A 96 -2.79 -4.03 8.75
CA HIS A 96 -1.73 -4.72 8.03
C HIS A 96 -1.94 -4.65 6.51
N LEU A 97 -0.83 -4.72 5.77
CA LEU A 97 -0.82 -4.83 4.33
C LEU A 97 -0.16 -6.14 3.91
N THR A 98 -0.92 -6.98 3.20
CA THR A 98 -0.41 -8.23 2.62
C THR A 98 -0.58 -8.18 1.10
N GLY A 99 0.53 -8.31 0.37
CA GLY A 99 0.52 -8.38 -1.08
C GLY A 99 1.05 -9.70 -1.60
N GLY A 100 0.55 -10.19 -2.73
CA GLY A 100 1.04 -11.42 -3.37
C GLY A 100 2.17 -11.19 -4.37
N GLU A 101 2.33 -9.95 -4.85
CA GLU A 101 3.33 -9.57 -5.85
C GLU A 101 4.00 -8.23 -5.47
N SER A 102 4.34 -7.42 -6.47
CA SER A 102 4.98 -6.12 -6.23
C SER A 102 3.98 -5.07 -5.75
N LEU A 103 4.42 -4.22 -4.82
CA LEU A 103 3.68 -3.05 -4.38
C LEU A 103 4.41 -1.78 -4.80
N ARG A 104 3.72 -0.93 -5.55
CA ARG A 104 4.24 0.36 -6.00
C ARG A 104 3.27 1.50 -5.68
N ALA A 105 3.78 2.56 -5.07
CA ALA A 105 3.05 3.81 -4.90
C ALA A 105 3.86 4.98 -5.48
N GLY A 106 3.19 5.87 -6.22
CA GLY A 106 3.84 7.08 -6.78
C GLY A 106 4.28 8.06 -5.72
N GLN A 107 3.65 8.04 -4.55
CA GLN A 107 3.99 8.83 -3.37
C GLN A 107 4.37 7.92 -2.20
N GLY A 108 3.97 8.29 -0.97
CA GLY A 108 4.31 7.54 0.24
C GLY A 108 3.40 6.34 0.51
N ILE A 109 3.93 5.39 1.26
CA ILE A 109 3.19 4.25 1.81
C ILE A 109 3.19 4.37 3.33
N LEU A 110 2.01 4.38 3.94
CA LEU A 110 1.81 4.44 5.39
C LEU A 110 0.93 3.28 5.83
N VAL A 111 1.48 2.40 6.65
CA VAL A 111 0.79 1.22 7.19
C VAL A 111 0.88 1.27 8.72
N GLY A 112 -0.24 1.07 9.41
CA GLY A 112 -0.28 1.08 10.88
C GLY A 112 0.35 -0.15 11.52
N GLY A 113 0.25 -1.30 10.85
CA GLY A 113 0.84 -2.57 11.26
C GLY A 113 2.03 -2.97 10.38
N THR A 114 2.06 -4.23 9.98
CA THR A 114 3.12 -4.85 9.18
C THR A 114 2.84 -4.77 7.67
N ILE A 115 3.88 -4.58 6.86
CA ILE A 115 3.87 -4.81 5.41
C ILE A 115 4.52 -6.18 5.16
N SER A 116 3.80 -7.10 4.52
CA SER A 116 4.28 -8.47 4.27
C SER A 116 3.78 -9.07 2.95
N GLY A 117 4.38 -10.19 2.55
CA GLY A 117 3.98 -10.95 1.36
C GLY A 117 4.35 -10.32 0.02
N VAL A 118 4.84 -9.08 0.01
CA VAL A 118 5.22 -8.37 -1.22
C VAL A 118 6.55 -8.89 -1.79
N VAL A 119 6.63 -9.05 -3.11
CA VAL A 119 7.90 -9.41 -3.75
C VAL A 119 8.82 -8.19 -3.76
N HIS A 120 8.42 -7.10 -4.40
CA HIS A 120 9.16 -5.83 -4.36
C HIS A 120 8.28 -4.73 -3.80
N LEU A 121 8.86 -3.89 -2.95
CA LEU A 121 8.21 -2.74 -2.34
C LEU A 121 8.86 -1.45 -2.82
N GLU A 122 8.09 -0.57 -3.45
CA GLU A 122 8.60 0.68 -4.01
C GLU A 122 7.63 1.84 -3.71
N ALA A 123 8.18 2.95 -3.22
CA ALA A 123 7.46 4.21 -3.05
C ALA A 123 8.28 5.37 -3.61
N GLY A 124 7.61 6.30 -4.30
CA GLY A 124 8.26 7.53 -4.81
C GLY A 124 8.74 8.46 -3.69
N TRP A 125 8.07 8.39 -2.51
CA TRP A 125 8.44 9.11 -1.29
C TRP A 125 8.83 8.12 -0.19
N GLY A 126 8.46 8.41 1.08
CA GLY A 126 8.77 7.56 2.22
C GLY A 126 7.87 6.32 2.34
N ILE A 127 8.39 5.31 3.03
CA ILE A 127 7.64 4.13 3.46
C ILE A 127 7.66 4.09 4.98
N ARG A 128 6.49 3.95 5.60
CA ARG A 128 6.37 3.83 7.05
C ARG A 128 5.44 2.67 7.41
N ALA A 129 5.92 1.78 8.28
CA ALA A 129 5.12 0.77 8.95
C ALA A 129 5.19 0.98 10.47
N GLY A 130 4.08 0.78 11.17
CA GLY A 130 4.05 0.83 12.63
C GLY A 130 4.77 -0.34 13.28
N GLU A 131 4.83 -1.46 12.57
CA GLU A 131 5.54 -2.69 12.98
C GLU A 131 6.67 -2.99 11.99
N SER A 132 6.64 -4.15 11.34
CA SER A 132 7.71 -4.63 10.47
C SER A 132 7.44 -4.40 8.98
N ILE A 133 8.51 -4.34 8.19
CA ILE A 133 8.47 -4.35 6.73
C ILE A 133 9.23 -5.58 6.25
N HIS A 134 8.51 -6.52 5.62
CA HIS A 134 9.07 -7.74 5.04
C HIS A 134 8.76 -7.82 3.56
N ALA A 135 9.80 -7.79 2.72
CA ALA A 135 9.69 -8.05 1.28
C ALA A 135 10.51 -9.29 0.91
N LEU A 136 10.04 -10.06 -0.06
CA LEU A 136 10.78 -11.20 -0.61
C LEU A 136 11.90 -10.77 -1.57
N GLY A 137 11.87 -9.53 -2.04
CA GLY A 137 12.83 -8.89 -2.90
C GLY A 137 13.34 -7.57 -2.33
N ALA A 138 13.51 -6.56 -3.18
CA ALA A 138 14.06 -5.27 -2.79
C ALA A 138 13.01 -4.34 -2.16
N ILE A 139 13.46 -3.50 -1.23
CA ILE A 139 12.71 -2.39 -0.64
C ILE A 139 13.33 -1.08 -1.11
N LYS A 140 12.53 -0.21 -1.75
CA LYS A 140 12.97 1.05 -2.32
C LYS A 140 12.06 2.20 -1.88
N ALA A 141 12.64 3.18 -1.19
CA ALA A 141 11.96 4.42 -0.83
C ALA A 141 12.66 5.62 -1.47
N GLY A 142 11.90 6.50 -2.10
CA GLY A 142 12.43 7.75 -2.66
C GLY A 142 12.99 8.67 -1.58
N GLU A 143 12.38 8.63 -0.40
CA GLU A 143 12.81 9.38 0.79
C GLU A 143 13.14 8.43 1.94
N SER A 144 12.62 8.72 3.14
CA SER A 144 12.87 7.95 4.35
C SER A 144 12.15 6.59 4.39
N LEU A 145 12.70 5.66 5.14
CA LEU A 145 12.14 4.35 5.43
C LEU A 145 12.05 4.17 6.93
N SER A 146 10.88 3.81 7.46
CA SER A 146 10.66 3.67 8.89
C SER A 146 9.83 2.45 9.23
N ALA A 147 10.28 1.65 10.20
CA ALA A 147 9.54 0.56 10.80
C ALA A 147 9.67 0.59 12.33
N GLY A 148 8.61 0.23 13.04
CA GLY A 148 8.64 0.11 14.50
C GLY A 148 9.50 -1.05 14.98
N ASP A 149 9.55 -2.13 14.20
CA ASP A 149 10.34 -3.33 14.48
C ASP A 149 11.45 -3.53 13.44
N ALA A 150 11.26 -4.49 12.52
CA ALA A 150 12.29 -4.91 11.59
C ALA A 150 12.02 -4.43 10.16
N ILE A 151 13.09 -4.21 9.40
CA ILE A 151 13.07 -4.01 7.95
C ILE A 151 13.88 -5.13 7.33
N CYS A 152 13.22 -6.03 6.57
CA CYS A 152 13.84 -7.22 5.99
C CYS A 152 13.56 -7.27 4.48
N ALA A 153 14.62 -7.19 3.69
CA ALA A 153 14.58 -7.50 2.27
C ALA A 153 14.89 -9.00 2.06
N GLY A 154 14.49 -9.54 0.91
CA GLY A 154 14.78 -10.93 0.56
C GLY A 154 16.27 -11.22 0.40
N ALA A 155 16.64 -12.50 0.55
CA ALA A 155 18.03 -12.93 0.41
C ALA A 155 18.63 -12.50 -0.95
N GLY A 156 19.78 -11.83 -0.91
CA GLY A 156 20.45 -11.30 -2.11
C GLY A 156 19.89 -9.96 -2.64
N TYR A 157 18.81 -9.45 -2.05
CA TYR A 157 18.26 -8.13 -2.37
C TYR A 157 18.71 -7.08 -1.35
N GLY A 158 18.41 -5.81 -1.64
CA GLY A 158 18.83 -4.67 -0.83
C GLY A 158 17.68 -3.79 -0.36
N VAL A 159 18.00 -3.00 0.67
CA VAL A 159 17.18 -1.92 1.18
C VAL A 159 17.77 -0.59 0.72
N PHE A 160 16.94 0.25 0.11
CA PHE A 160 17.33 1.54 -0.47
C PHE A 160 16.39 2.63 0.02
N ALA A 161 16.95 3.68 0.62
CA ALA A 161 16.25 4.90 0.98
C ALA A 161 16.97 6.12 0.42
N GLY A 162 16.27 7.24 0.26
CA GLY A 162 16.84 8.48 -0.26
C GLY A 162 17.10 8.50 -1.76
N LEU A 163 16.40 7.67 -2.55
CA LEU A 163 16.63 7.54 -3.99
C LEU A 163 16.21 8.79 -4.79
N ASN A 164 15.24 9.56 -4.26
CA ASN A 164 14.70 10.77 -4.91
C ASN A 164 15.01 12.04 -4.11
N VAL A 165 15.97 12.00 -3.20
CA VAL A 165 16.38 13.13 -2.36
C VAL A 165 17.57 13.84 -2.97
N GLN A 166 17.56 15.20 -2.93
CA GLN A 166 18.72 16.00 -3.33
C GLN A 166 19.90 15.72 -2.37
N GLU A 167 21.12 15.74 -2.89
CA GLU A 167 22.34 15.44 -2.12
C GLU A 167 22.47 16.31 -0.85
N THR A 168 22.09 17.58 -0.92
CA THR A 168 22.13 18.52 0.20
C THR A 168 21.18 18.16 1.33
N CYS A 169 20.08 17.46 1.03
CA CYS A 169 19.06 17.02 1.99
C CYS A 169 19.14 15.52 2.33
N TRP A 170 20.11 14.81 1.78
CA TRP A 170 20.17 13.36 1.88
C TRP A 170 20.25 12.86 3.34
N ASN A 171 21.04 13.50 4.18
CA ASN A 171 21.20 13.15 5.59
C ASN A 171 19.94 13.34 6.43
N THR A 172 18.97 14.14 5.98
CA THR A 172 17.73 14.43 6.69
C THR A 172 16.54 13.70 6.10
N SER A 173 16.54 13.45 4.81
CA SER A 173 15.38 12.89 4.09
C SER A 173 15.62 11.45 3.60
N GLY A 174 16.87 10.99 3.50
CA GLY A 174 17.24 9.60 3.18
C GLY A 174 17.45 8.71 4.41
N GLN A 175 16.75 8.98 5.51
CA GLN A 175 16.94 8.28 6.78
C GLN A 175 16.21 6.95 6.82
N VAL A 176 16.82 5.97 7.50
CA VAL A 176 16.25 4.65 7.78
C VAL A 176 16.11 4.49 9.30
N TRP A 177 14.87 4.32 9.75
CA TRP A 177 14.51 4.20 11.16
C TRP A 177 14.03 2.77 11.44
N SER A 178 14.75 2.07 12.30
CA SER A 178 14.42 0.74 12.82
C SER A 178 15.26 0.43 14.04
N PRO A 179 14.83 -0.44 14.97
CA PRO A 179 15.58 -0.82 16.16
C PRO A 179 16.97 -1.39 15.85
N ALA A 180 17.09 -2.15 14.77
CA ALA A 180 18.37 -2.68 14.29
C ALA A 180 18.62 -2.22 12.85
N CYS A 181 19.89 -2.04 12.47
CA CYS A 181 20.26 -1.73 11.10
C CYS A 181 19.79 -2.86 10.16
N PRO A 182 19.01 -2.56 9.11
CA PRO A 182 18.55 -3.58 8.20
C PRO A 182 19.72 -4.31 7.52
N GLU A 183 19.66 -5.63 7.48
CA GLU A 183 20.59 -6.39 6.67
C GLU A 183 20.41 -6.04 5.19
N GLY A 184 21.51 -5.84 4.48
CA GLY A 184 21.46 -5.44 3.06
C GLY A 184 21.09 -3.98 2.83
N LEU A 185 21.22 -3.08 3.81
CA LEU A 185 21.11 -1.63 3.59
C LEU A 185 22.18 -1.17 2.59
N ARG A 186 21.76 -0.68 1.43
CA ARG A 186 22.64 -0.24 0.31
C ARG A 186 22.64 1.26 0.12
N SER A 187 21.51 1.91 0.43
CA SER A 187 21.34 3.35 0.38
C SER A 187 20.46 3.79 1.54
N GLY A 188 20.75 4.92 2.13
CA GLY A 188 20.09 5.49 3.30
C GLY A 188 21.00 5.57 4.50
N LEU A 189 20.66 6.47 5.42
CA LEU A 189 21.36 6.66 6.69
C LEU A 189 20.54 5.99 7.80
N TRP A 190 21.05 4.88 8.35
CA TRP A 190 20.43 4.29 9.53
C TRP A 190 20.64 5.18 10.77
N VAL A 191 19.55 5.50 11.45
CA VAL A 191 19.54 6.48 12.57
C VAL A 191 19.14 5.84 13.90
N GLY A 192 18.64 4.61 13.87
CA GLY A 192 18.14 3.91 15.05
C GLY A 192 16.62 3.82 15.10
N PRO A 193 16.03 3.59 16.29
CA PRO A 193 14.59 3.48 16.44
C PRO A 193 13.85 4.75 15.97
N SER A 194 12.67 4.57 15.40
CA SER A 194 11.83 5.71 15.03
C SER A 194 11.44 6.49 16.28
N PRO A 195 11.63 7.82 16.32
CA PRO A 195 10.99 8.61 17.37
C PRO A 195 9.47 8.46 17.23
N ILE A 196 8.83 7.99 18.29
CA ILE A 196 7.38 7.80 18.39
C ILE A 196 6.67 9.15 18.28
#